data_68726135ca6678d172685be72f9e9bee
#
_entry.id   68726135ca6678d172685be72f9e9bee
#
_cell.length_a   1.000
_cell.length_b   1.000
_cell.length_c   1.000
_cell.angle_alpha   90.00
_cell.angle_beta   90.00
_cell.angle_gamma   90.00
#
_symmetry.space_group_name_H-M   'P 1'
#
loop_
_entity.id
_entity.type
_entity.pdbx_description
1 polymer ?
#
loop_
_entity_poly.entity_id
_entity_poly.type
_entity_poly.pdbx_seq_one_letter_code
_entity_poly.pdbx_strand_id
1 'polypeptide(L)'
;MNNLITNDLIAKELNSKNSIYEIYSDFDWVKYKDLNPFLYIIGLRTQKEFENNFLLEGRYKGRPYKEEQKKKFSFHLLLATIGNKSIFNIVSMLKNQLNENDYLTIVYDQKDVANTLEGIKKICSHFVCKVNIIYEEHNLGFWGHGIRNKYTELEGDFIYHIDDDDLVLHDTMESIRKYCNHLNTVYIFKMRLNNNSIIWLNKKVEYSKISTQSGVIPMQINREGFWHLKYGGDFDYYNDLSKNHNFVFIDKIIYKKS
;
A
#
# COMPACT_ATOMS: atom_id res chain seq x y z
N MET A 1 4.43 14.25 -30.46
CA MET A 1 5.46 13.89 -31.45
C MET A 1 6.80 13.41 -30.86
N ASN A 2 7.03 13.53 -29.56
CA ASN A 2 8.34 13.18 -28.95
C ASN A 2 8.55 11.70 -28.57
N ASN A 3 7.52 10.84 -28.64
CA ASN A 3 7.66 9.43 -28.21
C ASN A 3 8.06 8.45 -29.34
N LEU A 4 8.01 8.87 -30.59
CA LEU A 4 8.39 8.03 -31.73
C LEU A 4 9.89 8.04 -32.01
N ILE A 5 10.57 9.15 -31.74
CA ILE A 5 12.01 9.30 -31.98
C ILE A 5 12.86 8.48 -30.99
N THR A 6 12.35 8.29 -29.76
CA THR A 6 13.02 7.48 -28.71
C THR A 6 13.01 5.99 -29.02
N ASN A 7 11.95 5.46 -29.61
CA ASN A 7 11.83 4.02 -29.89
C ASN A 7 12.76 3.56 -31.01
N ASP A 8 12.98 4.39 -32.04
CA ASP A 8 13.89 4.06 -33.15
C ASP A 8 15.40 4.15 -32.75
N LEU A 9 15.74 5.06 -31.84
CA LEU A 9 17.09 5.13 -31.27
C LEU A 9 17.36 3.91 -30.36
N ILE A 10 16.40 3.52 -29.56
CA ILE A 10 16.49 2.35 -28.68
C ILE A 10 16.54 1.05 -29.47
N ALA A 11 15.75 0.95 -30.55
CA ALA A 11 15.82 -0.19 -31.47
C ALA A 11 17.19 -0.28 -32.20
N LYS A 12 17.83 0.85 -32.51
CA LYS A 12 19.20 0.89 -33.06
C LYS A 12 20.27 0.53 -32.03
N GLU A 13 20.14 0.92 -30.77
CA GLU A 13 21.04 0.50 -29.69
C GLU A 13 20.89 -1.01 -29.38
N LEU A 14 19.67 -1.56 -29.44
CA LEU A 14 19.42 -3.00 -29.23
C LEU A 14 19.91 -3.88 -30.41
N ASN A 15 19.98 -3.32 -31.62
CA ASN A 15 20.49 -4.00 -32.79
C ASN A 15 22.04 -3.89 -32.95
N SER A 16 22.67 -2.97 -32.25
CA SER A 16 24.13 -2.98 -32.11
C SER A 16 24.47 -3.98 -31.01
N LYS A 17 25.34 -4.93 -31.31
CA LYS A 17 25.76 -6.13 -30.54
C LYS A 17 26.13 -5.96 -29.05
N ASN A 18 25.75 -4.87 -28.41
CA ASN A 18 26.10 -4.62 -27.02
C ASN A 18 25.04 -5.25 -26.11
N SER A 19 25.42 -6.29 -25.39
CA SER A 19 24.56 -6.87 -24.35
C SER A 19 24.32 -5.83 -23.24
N ILE A 20 23.20 -5.95 -22.53
CA ILE A 20 22.93 -5.14 -21.33
C ILE A 20 24.13 -5.10 -20.37
N TYR A 21 24.91 -6.18 -20.31
CA TYR A 21 26.08 -6.34 -19.45
C TYR A 21 27.32 -5.55 -19.91
N GLU A 22 27.36 -5.10 -21.14
CA GLU A 22 28.44 -4.19 -21.62
C GLU A 22 28.20 -2.73 -21.18
N ILE A 23 26.91 -2.34 -21.05
CA ILE A 23 26.52 -0.99 -20.63
C ILE A 23 26.32 -0.94 -19.10
N TYR A 24 25.79 -2.02 -18.53
CA TYR A 24 25.50 -2.19 -17.10
C TYR A 24 26.17 -3.47 -16.62
N SER A 25 27.49 -3.46 -16.45
CA SER A 25 28.30 -4.65 -16.10
C SER A 25 27.90 -5.29 -14.76
N ASP A 26 27.20 -4.54 -13.92
CA ASP A 26 26.72 -4.94 -12.60
C ASP A 26 25.18 -5.22 -12.57
N PHE A 27 24.54 -5.24 -13.75
CA PHE A 27 23.11 -5.58 -13.83
C PHE A 27 22.91 -7.08 -13.60
N ASP A 28 22.07 -7.39 -12.61
CA ASP A 28 21.60 -8.73 -12.30
C ASP A 28 20.07 -8.78 -12.45
N TRP A 29 19.60 -9.54 -13.44
CA TRP A 29 18.16 -9.62 -13.72
C TRP A 29 17.36 -10.29 -12.59
N VAL A 30 17.98 -11.20 -11.82
CA VAL A 30 17.33 -11.82 -10.65
C VAL A 30 17.13 -10.76 -9.57
N LYS A 31 18.18 -10.01 -9.29
CA LYS A 31 18.12 -8.90 -8.34
C LYS A 31 17.15 -7.79 -8.80
N TYR A 32 17.16 -7.45 -10.09
CA TYR A 32 16.20 -6.50 -10.66
C TYR A 32 14.75 -6.99 -10.50
N LYS A 33 14.48 -8.28 -10.74
CA LYS A 33 13.19 -8.89 -10.49
C LYS A 33 12.78 -8.81 -9.02
N ASP A 34 13.69 -9.12 -8.10
CA ASP A 34 13.41 -9.13 -6.66
C ASP A 34 13.21 -7.72 -6.10
N LEU A 35 13.89 -6.74 -6.66
CA LEU A 35 13.69 -5.32 -6.33
C LEU A 35 12.42 -4.72 -6.95
N ASN A 36 11.86 -5.36 -7.99
CA ASN A 36 10.68 -4.91 -8.72
C ASN A 36 9.64 -6.04 -8.84
N PRO A 37 9.13 -6.59 -7.73
CA PRO A 37 8.28 -7.79 -7.74
C PRO A 37 6.95 -7.60 -8.50
N PHE A 38 6.47 -6.37 -8.65
CA PHE A 38 5.29 -6.07 -9.45
C PHE A 38 5.46 -6.44 -10.93
N LEU A 39 6.69 -6.42 -11.47
CA LEU A 39 6.96 -6.82 -12.86
C LEU A 39 6.59 -8.29 -13.10
N TYR A 40 6.85 -9.15 -12.11
CA TYR A 40 6.40 -10.53 -12.16
C TYR A 40 4.87 -10.64 -12.10
N ILE A 41 4.22 -9.78 -11.32
CA ILE A 41 2.76 -9.75 -11.19
C ILE A 41 2.10 -9.35 -12.51
N ILE A 42 2.66 -8.38 -13.22
CA ILE A 42 2.14 -7.93 -14.52
C ILE A 42 2.51 -8.81 -15.70
N GLY A 43 3.27 -9.89 -15.47
CA GLY A 43 3.42 -10.95 -16.45
C GLY A 43 4.84 -11.29 -16.90
N LEU A 44 5.89 -10.54 -16.48
CA LEU A 44 7.28 -10.89 -16.84
C LEU A 44 7.69 -12.20 -16.16
N ARG A 45 8.30 -13.12 -16.92
CA ARG A 45 8.66 -14.46 -16.43
C ARG A 45 10.08 -14.84 -16.71
N THR A 46 10.66 -14.38 -17.82
CA THR A 46 11.97 -14.80 -18.31
C THR A 46 13.04 -13.73 -18.09
N GLN A 47 14.30 -14.16 -18.03
CA GLN A 47 15.45 -13.25 -17.97
C GLN A 47 15.38 -12.17 -19.06
N LYS A 48 15.13 -12.59 -20.31
CA LYS A 48 15.08 -11.66 -21.44
C LYS A 48 13.97 -10.60 -21.32
N GLU A 49 12.83 -10.96 -20.74
CA GLU A 49 11.75 -10.00 -20.48
C GLU A 49 12.13 -8.97 -19.41
N PHE A 50 12.83 -9.39 -18.34
CA PHE A 50 13.33 -8.45 -17.32
C PHE A 50 14.43 -7.55 -17.86
N GLU A 51 15.38 -8.09 -18.65
CA GLU A 51 16.43 -7.31 -19.31
C GLU A 51 15.83 -6.28 -20.27
N ASN A 52 14.90 -6.69 -21.12
CA ASN A 52 14.19 -5.78 -22.03
C ASN A 52 13.40 -4.72 -21.26
N ASN A 53 12.70 -5.11 -20.21
CA ASN A 53 11.96 -4.15 -19.38
C ASN A 53 12.90 -3.12 -18.75
N PHE A 54 14.06 -3.54 -18.23
CA PHE A 54 15.04 -2.60 -17.69
C PHE A 54 15.54 -1.63 -18.75
N LEU A 55 15.93 -2.10 -19.92
CA LEU A 55 16.45 -1.28 -21.01
C LEU A 55 15.41 -0.31 -21.58
N LEU A 56 14.18 -0.78 -21.77
CA LEU A 56 13.12 0.00 -22.43
C LEU A 56 12.38 0.95 -21.50
N GLU A 57 12.24 0.58 -20.23
CA GLU A 57 11.45 1.34 -19.28
C GLU A 57 12.15 1.59 -17.94
N GLY A 58 12.71 0.53 -17.35
CA GLY A 58 13.15 0.55 -15.97
C GLY A 58 14.18 1.64 -15.67
N ARG A 59 15.19 1.74 -16.51
CA ARG A 59 16.26 2.76 -16.38
C ARG A 59 15.71 4.19 -16.49
N TYR A 60 14.74 4.42 -17.37
CA TYR A 60 14.14 5.75 -17.55
C TYR A 60 13.13 6.10 -16.45
N LYS A 61 12.51 5.08 -15.87
CA LYS A 61 11.57 5.24 -14.73
C LYS A 61 12.28 5.21 -13.38
N GLY A 62 13.64 5.11 -13.37
CA GLY A 62 14.41 5.04 -12.13
C GLY A 62 14.15 3.79 -11.30
N ARG A 63 13.76 2.66 -11.94
CA ARG A 63 13.53 1.40 -11.21
C ARG A 63 14.85 0.87 -10.66
N PRO A 64 14.90 0.51 -9.36
CA PRO A 64 16.13 0.04 -8.75
C PRO A 64 16.57 -1.30 -9.34
N TYR A 65 17.85 -1.43 -9.60
CA TYR A 65 18.50 -2.69 -9.98
C TYR A 65 19.63 -3.10 -9.02
N LYS A 66 19.89 -2.24 -8.02
CA LYS A 66 20.78 -2.46 -6.88
C LYS A 66 20.03 -2.17 -5.59
N GLU A 67 20.39 -2.82 -4.48
CA GLU A 67 19.77 -2.59 -3.17
C GLU A 67 19.90 -1.13 -2.71
N GLU A 68 21.04 -0.50 -2.98
CA GLU A 68 21.30 0.89 -2.61
C GLU A 68 20.37 1.90 -3.30
N GLN A 69 19.79 1.50 -4.44
CA GLN A 69 18.86 2.32 -5.21
C GLN A 69 17.41 2.16 -4.77
N LYS A 70 17.13 1.17 -3.91
CA LYS A 70 15.77 0.95 -3.42
C LYS A 70 15.35 2.10 -2.54
N LYS A 71 14.44 2.93 -3.03
CA LYS A 71 13.84 3.99 -2.23
C LYS A 71 13.17 3.36 -1.00
N LYS A 72 13.53 3.82 0.19
CA LYS A 72 12.79 3.50 1.41
C LYS A 72 11.56 4.38 1.45
N PHE A 73 10.39 3.80 1.22
CA PHE A 73 9.12 4.49 1.35
C PHE A 73 8.66 4.50 2.80
N SER A 74 7.98 5.58 3.15
CA SER A 74 7.28 5.73 4.42
C SER A 74 5.79 5.39 4.27
N PHE A 75 5.23 4.74 5.29
CA PHE A 75 3.84 4.33 5.29
C PHE A 75 3.11 5.01 6.44
N HIS A 76 1.98 5.62 6.13
CA HIS A 76 1.07 6.16 7.13
C HIS A 76 -0.09 5.20 7.35
N LEU A 77 -0.26 4.74 8.57
CA LEU A 77 -1.39 3.93 8.97
C LEU A 77 -2.44 4.82 9.62
N LEU A 78 -3.65 4.86 9.05
CA LEU A 78 -4.78 5.60 9.62
C LEU A 78 -5.77 4.61 10.20
N LEU A 79 -5.81 4.52 11.53
CA LEU A 79 -6.69 3.66 12.30
C LEU A 79 -7.89 4.46 12.80
N ALA A 80 -9.08 4.14 12.26
CA ALA A 80 -10.34 4.68 12.73
C ALA A 80 -10.91 3.77 13.84
N THR A 81 -11.38 4.36 14.95
CA THR A 81 -11.91 3.60 16.09
C THR A 81 -13.02 4.34 16.81
N ILE A 82 -13.97 3.56 17.32
CA ILE A 82 -14.96 4.01 18.31
C ILE A 82 -14.57 3.63 19.75
N GLY A 83 -13.32 3.17 19.95
CA GLY A 83 -12.79 2.79 21.25
C GLY A 83 -13.12 1.36 21.68
N ASN A 84 -13.44 0.46 20.76
CA ASN A 84 -13.61 -0.96 21.05
C ASN A 84 -12.31 -1.58 21.60
N LYS A 85 -12.43 -2.57 22.48
CA LYS A 85 -11.27 -3.25 23.09
C LYS A 85 -10.40 -3.99 22.05
N SER A 86 -10.93 -4.32 20.87
CA SER A 86 -10.21 -4.90 19.74
C SER A 86 -9.00 -4.06 19.29
N ILE A 87 -9.06 -2.73 19.49
CA ILE A 87 -7.95 -1.81 19.17
C ILE A 87 -6.63 -2.22 19.86
N PHE A 88 -6.69 -2.79 21.07
CA PHE A 88 -5.49 -3.26 21.78
C PHE A 88 -4.73 -4.33 20.99
N ASN A 89 -5.45 -5.24 20.34
CA ASN A 89 -4.86 -6.31 19.54
C ASN A 89 -4.14 -5.72 18.33
N ILE A 90 -4.82 -4.86 17.57
CA ILE A 90 -4.25 -4.23 16.36
C ILE A 90 -3.02 -3.41 16.69
N VAL A 91 -3.12 -2.50 17.66
CA VAL A 91 -2.02 -1.63 18.04
C VAL A 91 -0.83 -2.44 18.55
N SER A 92 -1.07 -3.50 19.33
CA SER A 92 0.00 -4.40 19.80
C SER A 92 0.68 -5.15 18.65
N MET A 93 -0.07 -5.58 17.64
CA MET A 93 0.48 -6.27 16.47
C MET A 93 1.29 -5.33 15.58
N LEU A 94 0.87 -4.08 15.44
CA LEU A 94 1.57 -3.06 14.64
C LEU A 94 2.89 -2.61 15.28
N LYS A 95 2.99 -2.63 16.60
CA LYS A 95 4.16 -2.15 17.35
C LYS A 95 5.49 -2.69 16.82
N ASN A 96 5.54 -3.98 16.49
CA ASN A 96 6.77 -4.64 16.04
C ASN A 96 6.92 -4.64 14.51
N GLN A 97 6.00 -4.04 13.78
CA GLN A 97 5.99 -4.02 12.32
C GLN A 97 6.30 -2.64 11.73
N LEU A 98 6.06 -1.56 12.49
CA LEU A 98 6.37 -0.20 12.07
C LEU A 98 7.81 0.15 12.37
N ASN A 99 8.44 0.93 11.50
CA ASN A 99 9.80 1.43 11.66
C ASN A 99 9.80 2.96 11.87
N GLU A 100 10.96 3.52 12.11
CA GLU A 100 11.17 4.95 12.42
C GLU A 100 10.66 5.93 11.35
N ASN A 101 10.55 5.48 10.09
CA ASN A 101 10.08 6.31 8.98
C ASN A 101 8.57 6.21 8.74
N ASP A 102 7.89 5.34 9.47
CA ASP A 102 6.44 5.16 9.36
C ASP A 102 5.69 6.10 10.30
N TYR A 103 4.38 6.17 10.10
CA TYR A 103 3.45 6.98 10.89
C TYR A 103 2.24 6.14 11.29
N LEU A 104 1.75 6.37 12.49
CA LEU A 104 0.48 5.82 12.96
C LEU A 104 -0.40 6.95 13.46
N THR A 105 -1.56 7.15 12.86
CA THR A 105 -2.58 8.06 13.39
C THR A 105 -3.79 7.24 13.81
N ILE A 106 -4.14 7.33 15.09
CA ILE A 106 -5.33 6.71 15.68
C ILE A 106 -6.35 7.81 15.91
N VAL A 107 -7.52 7.68 15.27
CA VAL A 107 -8.60 8.67 15.40
C VAL A 107 -9.80 8.03 16.09
N TYR A 108 -10.12 8.55 17.24
CA TYR A 108 -11.32 8.19 18.00
C TYR A 108 -12.52 9.02 17.52
N ASP A 109 -13.57 8.35 17.06
CA ASP A 109 -14.78 8.97 16.50
C ASP A 109 -15.83 9.33 17.56
N GLN A 110 -15.49 9.25 18.86
CA GLN A 110 -16.39 9.59 19.99
C GLN A 110 -15.59 10.06 21.20
N LYS A 111 -16.22 10.86 22.06
CA LYS A 111 -15.61 11.37 23.29
C LYS A 111 -15.50 10.35 24.42
N ASP A 112 -16.36 9.34 24.49
CA ASP A 112 -16.50 8.44 25.65
C ASP A 112 -15.62 7.19 25.58
N VAL A 113 -14.32 7.38 25.32
CA VAL A 113 -13.38 6.26 25.15
C VAL A 113 -12.30 6.20 26.23
N ALA A 114 -12.56 6.80 27.38
CA ALA A 114 -11.61 6.87 28.51
C ALA A 114 -10.99 5.50 28.89
N ASN A 115 -11.77 4.42 28.73
CA ASN A 115 -11.36 3.07 29.16
C ASN A 115 -10.27 2.44 28.26
N THR A 116 -10.13 2.86 27.01
CA THR A 116 -9.09 2.30 26.10
C THR A 116 -7.91 3.24 25.91
N LEU A 117 -8.12 4.54 26.06
CA LEU A 117 -7.15 5.57 25.78
C LEU A 117 -5.84 5.41 26.54
N GLU A 118 -5.89 5.31 27.84
CA GLU A 118 -4.68 5.23 28.66
C GLU A 118 -3.86 3.96 28.35
N GLY A 119 -4.56 2.85 28.12
CA GLY A 119 -3.92 1.61 27.67
C GLY A 119 -3.26 1.75 26.30
N ILE A 120 -3.91 2.42 25.35
CA ILE A 120 -3.37 2.67 24.00
C ILE A 120 -2.19 3.64 24.06
N LYS A 121 -2.27 4.73 24.83
CA LYS A 121 -1.13 5.63 25.06
C LYS A 121 0.09 4.88 25.60
N LYS A 122 -0.13 3.98 26.57
CA LYS A 122 0.94 3.15 27.14
C LYS A 122 1.57 2.22 26.11
N ILE A 123 0.80 1.59 25.22
CA ILE A 123 1.35 0.77 24.14
C ILE A 123 2.08 1.65 23.14
N CYS A 124 1.49 2.77 22.75
CA CYS A 124 2.03 3.70 21.76
C CYS A 124 3.37 4.34 22.21
N SER A 125 3.59 4.52 23.50
CA SER A 125 4.87 5.05 24.01
C SER A 125 6.08 4.15 23.71
N HIS A 126 5.85 2.92 23.25
CA HIS A 126 6.91 1.99 22.87
C HIS A 126 7.08 1.83 21.35
N PHE A 127 6.37 2.62 20.54
CA PHE A 127 6.59 2.63 19.10
C PHE A 127 7.85 3.42 18.76
N VAL A 128 8.56 2.96 17.72
CA VAL A 128 9.72 3.68 17.18
C VAL A 128 9.32 4.72 16.14
N CYS A 129 8.12 4.59 15.58
CA CYS A 129 7.56 5.54 14.62
C CYS A 129 6.82 6.70 15.32
N LYS A 130 6.49 7.73 14.54
CA LYS A 130 5.65 8.84 15.02
C LYS A 130 4.20 8.38 15.18
N VAL A 131 3.65 8.50 16.39
CA VAL A 131 2.26 8.16 16.70
C VAL A 131 1.48 9.41 17.07
N ASN A 132 0.32 9.61 16.41
CA ASN A 132 -0.66 10.63 16.75
C ASN A 132 -1.93 9.97 17.26
N ILE A 133 -2.51 10.47 18.35
CA ILE A 133 -3.80 10.04 18.87
C ILE A 133 -4.71 11.26 18.88
N ILE A 134 -5.80 11.18 18.13
CA ILE A 134 -6.73 12.30 17.89
C ILE A 134 -8.13 11.91 18.37
N TYR A 135 -8.84 12.89 18.90
CA TYR A 135 -10.23 12.76 19.34
C TYR A 135 -11.11 13.66 18.50
N GLU A 136 -12.13 13.09 17.90
CA GLU A 136 -13.18 13.86 17.28
C GLU A 136 -14.22 14.27 18.32
N GLU A 137 -14.61 15.55 18.29
CA GLU A 137 -15.66 16.05 19.18
C GLU A 137 -17.04 15.54 18.78
N HIS A 138 -17.23 15.31 17.49
CA HIS A 138 -18.47 14.83 16.89
C HIS A 138 -18.21 13.55 16.13
N ASN A 139 -19.15 12.61 16.24
CA ASN A 139 -19.10 11.38 15.47
C ASN A 139 -19.15 11.68 13.97
N LEU A 140 -18.09 11.35 13.24
CA LEU A 140 -17.99 11.47 11.79
C LEU A 140 -18.66 10.31 11.07
N GLY A 141 -18.86 9.20 11.77
CA GLY A 141 -19.70 8.07 11.41
C GLY A 141 -19.26 7.26 10.20
N PHE A 142 -20.22 6.45 9.74
CA PHE A 142 -20.11 5.67 8.51
C PHE A 142 -18.90 4.72 8.51
N TRP A 143 -18.75 3.93 9.59
CA TRP A 143 -17.65 2.93 9.71
C TRP A 143 -16.26 3.52 9.47
N GLY A 144 -16.03 4.74 9.94
CA GLY A 144 -14.77 5.46 9.80
C GLY A 144 -14.56 6.16 8.44
N HIS A 145 -15.53 6.13 7.50
CA HIS A 145 -15.41 6.84 6.23
C HIS A 145 -15.31 8.36 6.43
N GLY A 146 -16.04 8.93 7.40
CA GLY A 146 -15.94 10.33 7.75
C GLY A 146 -14.55 10.72 8.23
N ILE A 147 -13.90 9.85 9.03
CA ILE A 147 -12.49 10.03 9.46
C ILE A 147 -11.57 10.04 8.24
N ARG A 148 -11.69 9.07 7.34
CA ARG A 148 -10.83 8.95 6.15
C ARG A 148 -10.95 10.14 5.22
N ASN A 149 -12.14 10.70 5.07
CA ASN A 149 -12.36 11.93 4.30
C ASN A 149 -11.77 13.17 4.98
N LYS A 150 -11.80 13.24 6.32
CA LYS A 150 -11.26 14.37 7.06
C LYS A 150 -9.74 14.38 7.11
N TYR A 151 -9.12 13.21 7.23
CA TYR A 151 -7.68 13.04 7.39
C TYR A 151 -6.99 12.62 6.09
N THR A 152 -7.11 13.41 5.03
CA THR A 152 -6.47 13.17 3.74
C THR A 152 -5.06 13.75 3.65
N GLU A 153 -4.75 14.79 4.44
CA GLU A 153 -3.48 15.53 4.42
C GLU A 153 -2.52 14.99 5.50
N LEU A 154 -2.19 13.71 5.40
CA LEU A 154 -1.24 13.06 6.30
C LEU A 154 0.16 12.98 5.67
N GLU A 155 1.19 12.86 6.53
CA GLU A 155 2.58 12.66 6.10
C GLU A 155 2.78 11.24 5.56
N GLY A 156 3.80 11.01 4.73
CA GLY A 156 4.18 9.69 4.21
C GLY A 156 4.00 9.56 2.71
N ASP A 157 4.63 8.52 2.16
CA ASP A 157 4.55 8.20 0.73
C ASP A 157 3.26 7.42 0.40
N PHE A 158 2.86 6.50 1.28
CA PHE A 158 1.67 5.66 1.16
C PHE A 158 0.78 5.75 2.38
N ILE A 159 -0.52 5.56 2.20
CA ILE A 159 -1.48 5.38 3.27
C ILE A 159 -2.06 3.96 3.26
N TYR A 160 -2.25 3.42 4.47
CA TYR A 160 -2.94 2.17 4.72
C TYR A 160 -4.05 2.41 5.76
N HIS A 161 -5.30 2.30 5.33
CA HIS A 161 -6.47 2.48 6.19
C HIS A 161 -6.77 1.20 6.97
N ILE A 162 -7.01 1.33 8.27
CA ILE A 162 -7.24 0.19 9.18
C ILE A 162 -8.52 0.42 9.97
N ASP A 163 -9.29 -0.63 10.15
CA ASP A 163 -10.43 -0.69 11.07
C ASP A 163 -10.01 -1.34 12.39
N ASP A 164 -10.64 -0.99 13.50
CA ASP A 164 -10.25 -1.43 14.85
C ASP A 164 -10.80 -2.82 15.23
N ASP A 165 -11.63 -3.42 14.39
CA ASP A 165 -12.25 -4.72 14.60
C ASP A 165 -11.64 -5.87 13.78
N ASP A 166 -10.70 -5.58 12.88
CA ASP A 166 -10.00 -6.58 12.05
C ASP A 166 -8.60 -6.90 12.62
N LEU A 167 -7.93 -7.89 12.08
CA LEU A 167 -6.59 -8.32 12.52
C LEU A 167 -5.56 -8.17 11.41
N VAL A 168 -4.54 -7.36 11.64
CA VAL A 168 -3.32 -7.35 10.81
C VAL A 168 -2.51 -8.62 11.07
N LEU A 169 -1.92 -9.20 10.03
CA LEU A 169 -1.05 -10.38 10.20
C LEU A 169 0.36 -9.94 10.63
N HIS A 170 1.13 -10.88 11.17
CA HIS A 170 2.48 -10.60 11.71
C HIS A 170 3.49 -10.10 10.67
N ASP A 171 3.25 -10.38 9.38
CA ASP A 171 4.11 -10.02 8.25
C ASP A 171 3.48 -8.98 7.31
N THR A 172 2.43 -8.29 7.77
CA THR A 172 1.68 -7.32 6.97
C THR A 172 2.58 -6.21 6.43
N MET A 173 3.31 -5.51 7.30
CA MET A 173 4.14 -4.38 6.88
C MET A 173 5.38 -4.82 6.09
N GLU A 174 5.94 -6.00 6.35
CA GLU A 174 6.98 -6.59 5.51
C GLU A 174 6.47 -6.82 4.09
N SER A 175 5.28 -7.42 3.97
CA SER A 175 4.63 -7.66 2.68
C SER A 175 4.31 -6.35 1.95
N ILE A 176 3.77 -5.34 2.66
CA ILE A 176 3.49 -4.03 2.09
C ILE A 176 4.77 -3.39 1.55
N ARG A 177 5.85 -3.34 2.32
CA ARG A 177 7.15 -2.78 1.88
C ARG A 177 7.76 -3.52 0.71
N LYS A 178 7.53 -4.83 0.63
CA LYS A 178 8.03 -5.65 -0.48
C LYS A 178 7.38 -5.28 -1.81
N TYR A 179 6.08 -5.00 -1.82
CA TYR A 179 5.31 -4.84 -3.05
C TYR A 179 5.01 -3.39 -3.41
N CYS A 180 4.83 -2.49 -2.42
CA CYS A 180 4.45 -1.10 -2.64
C CYS A 180 5.70 -0.25 -2.91
N ASN A 181 6.04 -0.07 -4.18
CA ASN A 181 7.28 0.58 -4.62
C ASN A 181 7.12 1.60 -5.75
N HIS A 182 5.86 1.95 -6.12
CA HIS A 182 5.55 2.98 -7.12
C HIS A 182 4.44 3.91 -6.62
N LEU A 183 4.69 5.22 -6.65
CA LEU A 183 3.75 6.25 -6.17
C LEU A 183 2.61 6.57 -7.16
N ASN A 184 2.53 5.89 -8.28
CA ASN A 184 1.45 6.02 -9.26
C ASN A 184 0.58 4.76 -9.38
N THR A 185 0.64 3.89 -8.35
CA THR A 185 -0.01 2.58 -8.38
C THR A 185 -0.68 2.30 -7.04
N VAL A 186 -1.95 1.94 -7.07
CA VAL A 186 -2.71 1.42 -5.92
C VAL A 186 -2.49 -0.08 -5.84
N TYR A 187 -2.13 -0.58 -4.66
CA TYR A 187 -1.86 -2.00 -4.41
C TYR A 187 -3.00 -2.62 -3.63
N ILE A 188 -3.62 -3.66 -4.19
CA ILE A 188 -4.74 -4.38 -3.56
C ILE A 188 -4.29 -5.74 -3.10
N PHE A 189 -4.37 -5.98 -1.80
CA PHE A 189 -4.02 -7.23 -1.14
C PHE A 189 -5.25 -8.07 -0.83
N LYS A 190 -5.04 -9.36 -0.60
CA LYS A 190 -6.09 -10.29 -0.18
C LYS A 190 -6.41 -10.16 1.30
N MET A 191 -7.67 -10.48 1.63
CA MET A 191 -8.17 -10.61 2.99
C MET A 191 -8.66 -12.04 3.24
N ARG A 192 -8.46 -12.53 4.46
CA ARG A 192 -9.09 -13.75 4.96
C ARG A 192 -10.33 -13.40 5.77
N LEU A 193 -11.46 -14.02 5.45
CA LEU A 193 -12.70 -13.88 6.20
C LEU A 193 -12.74 -14.86 7.38
N ASN A 194 -13.70 -14.67 8.30
CA ASN A 194 -13.88 -15.52 9.50
C ASN A 194 -14.12 -16.98 9.16
N ASN A 195 -14.80 -17.28 8.07
CA ASN A 195 -15.04 -18.63 7.56
C ASN A 195 -13.82 -19.22 6.82
N ASN A 196 -12.63 -18.60 6.94
CA ASN A 196 -11.40 -18.92 6.22
C ASN A 196 -11.45 -18.74 4.71
N SER A 197 -12.53 -18.28 4.11
CA SER A 197 -12.54 -17.90 2.71
C SER A 197 -11.65 -16.67 2.48
N ILE A 198 -11.18 -16.52 1.25
CA ILE A 198 -10.31 -15.41 0.85
C ILE A 198 -11.06 -14.54 -0.14
N ILE A 199 -11.06 -13.25 0.05
CA ILE A 199 -11.45 -12.26 -0.93
C ILE A 199 -10.19 -11.52 -1.35
N TRP A 200 -10.09 -11.13 -2.46
CA TRP A 200 -10.66 -11.20 -3.79
C TRP A 200 -10.18 -12.46 -4.54
N LEU A 201 -10.97 -12.98 -5.46
CA LEU A 201 -10.55 -14.10 -6.32
C LEU A 201 -10.19 -13.60 -7.72
N ASN A 202 -10.89 -12.61 -8.20
CA ASN A 202 -10.65 -11.95 -9.49
C ASN A 202 -9.80 -10.69 -9.25
N LYS A 203 -8.86 -10.42 -10.15
CA LYS A 203 -8.02 -9.21 -10.11
C LYS A 203 -8.83 -7.98 -10.58
N LYS A 204 -9.92 -7.68 -9.87
CA LYS A 204 -10.84 -6.59 -10.17
C LYS A 204 -11.40 -6.01 -8.88
N VAL A 205 -11.75 -4.72 -8.92
CA VAL A 205 -12.55 -4.06 -7.89
C VAL A 205 -14.00 -4.50 -8.10
N GLU A 206 -14.53 -5.31 -7.18
CA GLU A 206 -15.89 -5.86 -7.25
C GLU A 206 -16.62 -5.61 -5.93
N TYR A 207 -17.92 -5.28 -6.02
CA TYR A 207 -18.75 -5.08 -4.83
C TYR A 207 -18.73 -6.32 -3.92
N SER A 208 -18.65 -6.13 -2.61
CA SER A 208 -18.49 -7.17 -1.58
C SER A 208 -17.25 -8.06 -1.70
N LYS A 209 -16.29 -7.73 -2.57
CA LYS A 209 -15.02 -8.43 -2.77
C LYS A 209 -13.79 -7.56 -2.48
N ILE A 210 -14.01 -6.37 -2.00
CA ILE A 210 -12.98 -5.43 -1.54
C ILE A 210 -13.43 -4.83 -0.21
N SER A 211 -12.52 -4.41 0.61
CA SER A 211 -12.80 -3.78 1.90
C SER A 211 -11.79 -2.69 2.17
N THR A 212 -12.03 -1.86 3.15
CA THR A 212 -11.17 -0.75 3.58
C THR A 212 -9.69 -1.12 3.59
N GLN A 213 -9.36 -2.23 4.25
CA GLN A 213 -7.97 -2.67 4.46
C GLN A 213 -7.37 -3.42 3.27
N SER A 214 -8.08 -3.53 2.16
CA SER A 214 -7.54 -4.21 0.97
C SER A 214 -6.45 -3.39 0.28
N GLY A 215 -6.50 -2.08 0.35
CA GLY A 215 -5.64 -1.19 -0.43
C GLY A 215 -4.54 -0.50 0.35
N VAL A 216 -3.34 -0.48 -0.25
CA VAL A 216 -2.25 0.43 0.11
C VAL A 216 -2.12 1.43 -1.02
N ILE A 217 -2.30 2.70 -0.70
CA ILE A 217 -2.57 3.76 -1.68
C ILE A 217 -1.47 4.82 -1.58
N PRO A 218 -0.85 5.26 -2.69
CA PRO A 218 0.00 6.44 -2.67
C PRO A 218 -0.74 7.64 -2.09
N MET A 219 -0.10 8.41 -1.22
CA MET A 219 -0.75 9.52 -0.51
C MET A 219 -1.39 10.54 -1.46
N GLN A 220 -0.73 10.86 -2.56
CA GLN A 220 -1.28 11.75 -3.58
C GLN A 220 -2.58 11.22 -4.23
N ILE A 221 -2.66 9.91 -4.48
CA ILE A 221 -3.86 9.28 -5.06
C ILE A 221 -4.98 9.24 -4.01
N ASN A 222 -4.64 8.98 -2.74
CA ASN A 222 -5.63 9.00 -1.66
C ASN A 222 -6.36 10.36 -1.54
N ARG A 223 -5.66 11.47 -1.77
CA ARG A 223 -6.24 12.82 -1.75
C ARG A 223 -7.27 13.07 -2.86
N GLU A 224 -7.20 12.33 -3.94
CA GLU A 224 -8.17 12.40 -5.05
C GLU A 224 -9.41 11.54 -4.78
N GLY A 225 -9.35 10.61 -3.83
CA GLY A 225 -10.43 9.70 -3.49
C GLY A 225 -11.44 10.31 -2.50
N PHE A 226 -12.68 9.83 -2.57
CA PHE A 226 -13.72 10.18 -1.61
C PHE A 226 -14.41 8.93 -1.07
N TRP A 227 -14.38 8.74 0.24
CA TRP A 227 -15.06 7.65 0.93
C TRP A 227 -16.55 7.97 1.02
N HIS A 228 -17.37 7.28 0.25
CA HIS A 228 -18.81 7.49 0.25
C HIS A 228 -19.40 7.11 1.62
N LEU A 229 -20.22 8.02 2.18
CA LEU A 229 -20.79 7.90 3.52
C LEU A 229 -22.01 6.96 3.53
N LYS A 230 -21.79 5.69 3.15
CA LYS A 230 -22.81 4.64 3.07
C LYS A 230 -22.18 3.25 3.23
N TYR A 231 -23.03 2.24 3.43
CA TYR A 231 -22.59 0.85 3.37
C TYR A 231 -22.03 0.50 1.98
N GLY A 232 -20.86 -0.14 1.94
CA GLY A 232 -20.15 -0.42 0.69
C GLY A 232 -19.42 0.77 0.10
N GLY A 233 -19.25 1.86 0.86
CA GLY A 233 -18.49 3.03 0.43
C GLY A 233 -17.01 2.77 0.18
N ASP A 234 -16.46 1.71 0.75
CA ASP A 234 -15.14 1.16 0.44
C ASP A 234 -15.05 0.68 -1.02
N PHE A 235 -16.07 -0.06 -1.50
CA PHE A 235 -16.14 -0.43 -2.91
C PHE A 235 -16.19 0.81 -3.81
N ASP A 236 -17.05 1.78 -3.51
CA ASP A 236 -17.16 2.98 -4.34
C ASP A 236 -15.83 3.75 -4.39
N TYR A 237 -15.15 3.90 -3.26
CA TYR A 237 -13.84 4.54 -3.17
C TYR A 237 -12.81 3.90 -4.11
N TYR A 238 -12.61 2.58 -4.02
CA TYR A 238 -11.67 1.88 -4.88
C TYR A 238 -12.13 1.82 -6.35
N ASN A 239 -13.44 1.70 -6.59
CA ASN A 239 -14.00 1.71 -7.94
C ASN A 239 -13.77 3.05 -8.63
N ASP A 240 -13.94 4.16 -7.93
CA ASP A 240 -13.71 5.49 -8.49
C ASP A 240 -12.21 5.74 -8.78
N LEU A 241 -11.34 5.40 -7.87
CA LEU A 241 -9.89 5.48 -8.10
C LEU A 241 -9.44 4.59 -9.28
N SER A 242 -10.04 3.42 -9.45
CA SER A 242 -9.66 2.47 -10.51
C SER A 242 -9.94 2.96 -11.93
N LYS A 243 -10.78 3.99 -12.09
CA LYS A 243 -11.08 4.61 -13.38
C LYS A 243 -9.89 5.43 -13.93
N ASN A 244 -9.08 5.98 -13.04
CA ASN A 244 -8.04 6.96 -13.39
C ASN A 244 -6.63 6.52 -12.99
N HIS A 245 -6.47 5.49 -12.17
CA HIS A 245 -5.19 5.05 -11.63
C HIS A 245 -4.90 3.58 -11.91
N ASN A 246 -3.61 3.25 -11.93
CA ASN A 246 -3.16 1.87 -12.06
C ASN A 246 -3.41 1.09 -10.77
N PHE A 247 -3.99 -0.11 -10.91
CA PHE A 247 -4.22 -1.04 -9.81
C PHE A 247 -3.40 -2.33 -10.01
N VAL A 248 -2.68 -2.73 -8.98
CA VAL A 248 -1.93 -3.99 -8.95
C VAL A 248 -2.48 -4.87 -7.84
N PHE A 249 -2.95 -6.06 -8.21
CA PHE A 249 -3.54 -7.03 -7.29
C PHE A 249 -2.46 -8.01 -6.82
N ILE A 250 -2.17 -7.96 -5.52
CA ILE A 250 -1.10 -8.74 -4.88
C ILE A 250 -1.69 -10.03 -4.30
N ASP A 251 -1.17 -11.17 -4.74
CA ASP A 251 -1.59 -12.49 -4.23
C ASP A 251 -0.94 -12.77 -2.86
N LYS A 252 -1.25 -11.92 -1.89
CA LYS A 252 -0.79 -12.03 -0.50
C LYS A 252 -1.91 -11.60 0.44
N ILE A 253 -2.17 -12.41 1.46
CA ILE A 253 -3.09 -12.05 2.54
C ILE A 253 -2.30 -11.22 3.55
N ILE A 254 -2.80 -10.03 3.90
CA ILE A 254 -2.15 -9.14 4.88
C ILE A 254 -3.02 -8.89 6.11
N TYR A 255 -4.31 -9.23 6.07
CA TYR A 255 -5.19 -9.08 7.21
C TYR A 255 -6.31 -10.12 7.21
N LYS A 256 -6.96 -10.25 8.36
CA LYS A 256 -8.07 -11.17 8.60
C LYS A 256 -9.22 -10.39 9.23
N LYS A 257 -10.44 -10.60 8.72
CA LYS A 257 -11.64 -10.13 9.37
C LYS A 257 -11.88 -10.91 10.65
N SER A 258 -12.21 -10.21 11.74
CA SER A 258 -12.53 -10.81 13.04
C SER A 258 -13.99 -11.24 13.12
#